data_b89fa14febbbec10dc576a88c6566592
#
_entry.id   b89fa14febbbec10dc576a88c6566592
#
_cell.length_a   1.000
_cell.length_b   1.000
_cell.length_c   1.000
_cell.angle_alpha   90.00
_cell.angle_beta   90.00
_cell.angle_gamma   90.00
#
_symmetry.space_group_name_H-M   'P 1'
#
loop_
_entity.id
_entity.type
_entity.pdbx_description
1 polymer ?
#
loop_
_entity_poly.entity_id
_entity_poly.type
_entity_poly.pdbx_seq_one_letter_code
_entity_poly.pdbx_strand_id
1 'polypeptide(L)'
;VDTEMFSTDPVVRVLDASIFQDHHTVLGNISFNIEKGEFVYLVGRTGSGKSSLLKTLYADLPLRLGDIDVCNFNIRGIKPGEIPLLRRRLGIIFQDFQLFNDRSVGENLMFVMKATGWRDNVKMRARSSEVLMQVGLGSVEKKMPHQLSGGEQQRVVIARALLNEPQILLADEPTGNLDPEVSGGIMKIFQQINKTGTAVLMATHSYGLIKKFPARVLKCEEGKVMDSAEAPFELMTEF
;
A
#
# COMPACT_ATOMS: atom_id res chain seq x y z
N VAL A 1 26.88 19.23 -16.67
CA VAL A 1 26.84 18.07 -15.76
C VAL A 1 25.70 18.38 -14.81
N ASP A 2 24.49 17.95 -15.20
CA ASP A 2 23.29 18.14 -14.39
C ASP A 2 23.38 17.19 -13.20
N THR A 3 23.63 17.76 -12.04
CA THR A 3 23.43 17.07 -10.76
C THR A 3 21.94 16.92 -10.61
N GLU A 4 21.39 15.73 -10.88
CA GLU A 4 20.06 15.37 -10.42
C GLU A 4 20.04 15.52 -8.89
N MET A 5 19.52 16.66 -8.42
CA MET A 5 19.20 16.85 -7.03
C MET A 5 18.16 15.78 -6.67
N PHE A 6 18.57 14.76 -5.93
CA PHE A 6 17.63 13.84 -5.31
C PHE A 6 16.62 14.68 -4.52
N SER A 7 15.38 14.72 -5.01
CA SER A 7 14.31 15.40 -4.30
C SER A 7 14.25 14.82 -2.88
N THR A 8 14.49 15.67 -1.90
CA THR A 8 14.40 15.33 -0.46
C THR A 8 12.95 15.29 0.01
N ASP A 9 11.99 15.49 -0.90
CA ASP A 9 10.58 15.51 -0.55
C ASP A 9 10.08 14.12 -0.17
N PRO A 10 9.29 14.01 0.92
CA PRO A 10 8.69 12.77 1.36
C PRO A 10 7.75 12.21 0.27
N VAL A 11 7.58 10.88 0.26
CA VAL A 11 6.65 10.23 -0.69
C VAL A 11 5.19 10.50 -0.32
N VAL A 12 4.91 10.70 0.97
CA VAL A 12 3.62 11.16 1.49
C VAL A 12 3.88 12.29 2.49
N ARG A 13 3.19 13.40 2.32
CA ARG A 13 3.14 14.51 3.29
C ARG A 13 1.70 14.79 3.64
N VAL A 14 1.39 14.76 4.92
CA VAL A 14 0.07 15.09 5.48
C VAL A 14 0.24 16.26 6.42
N LEU A 15 -0.52 17.34 6.23
CA LEU A 15 -0.44 18.57 7.03
C LEU A 15 -1.85 19.03 7.41
N ASP A 16 -2.12 19.05 8.70
CA ASP A 16 -3.37 19.52 9.32
C ASP A 16 -4.63 18.95 8.65
N ALA A 17 -4.52 17.70 8.16
CA ALA A 17 -5.58 17.08 7.39
C ALA A 17 -6.66 16.48 8.29
N SER A 18 -7.91 16.56 7.83
CA SER A 18 -9.04 15.88 8.46
C SER A 18 -9.74 14.97 7.46
N ILE A 19 -9.86 13.71 7.86
CA ILE A 19 -10.45 12.64 7.05
C ILE A 19 -11.90 12.44 7.47
N PHE A 20 -12.79 12.46 6.48
CA PHE A 20 -14.22 12.31 6.68
C PHE A 20 -14.71 11.01 6.04
N GLN A 21 -15.66 10.37 6.71
CA GLN A 21 -16.50 9.35 6.12
C GLN A 21 -17.94 9.88 6.16
N ASP A 22 -18.53 10.12 5.00
CA ASP A 22 -19.77 10.85 4.83
C ASP A 22 -19.71 12.25 5.50
N HIS A 23 -20.39 12.42 6.63
CA HIS A 23 -20.43 13.67 7.40
C HIS A 23 -19.69 13.59 8.74
N HIS A 24 -19.07 12.44 9.06
CA HIS A 24 -18.36 12.24 10.32
C HIS A 24 -16.84 12.37 10.12
N THR A 25 -16.21 13.16 10.99
CA THR A 25 -14.74 13.20 11.05
C THR A 25 -14.23 11.92 11.69
N VAL A 26 -13.45 11.14 10.96
CA VAL A 26 -12.84 9.88 11.45
C VAL A 26 -11.45 10.12 12.00
N LEU A 27 -10.70 11.03 11.35
CA LEU A 27 -9.40 11.52 11.83
C LEU A 27 -9.38 13.03 11.66
N GLY A 28 -8.97 13.77 12.68
CA GLY A 28 -8.98 15.24 12.70
C GLY A 28 -7.62 15.84 12.98
N ASN A 29 -7.25 16.83 12.17
CA ASN A 29 -6.03 17.62 12.32
C ASN A 29 -4.77 16.75 12.48
N ILE A 30 -4.56 15.83 11.53
CA ILE A 30 -3.43 14.91 11.50
C ILE A 30 -2.28 15.48 10.66
N SER A 31 -1.05 15.30 11.12
CA SER A 31 0.16 15.70 10.40
C SER A 31 1.22 14.61 10.55
N PHE A 32 1.82 14.16 9.45
CA PHE A 32 2.95 13.26 9.41
C PHE A 32 3.55 13.20 8.00
N ASN A 33 4.78 12.70 7.89
CA ASN A 33 5.43 12.43 6.61
C ASN A 33 5.78 10.93 6.51
N ILE A 34 5.91 10.44 5.30
CA ILE A 34 6.53 9.13 5.00
C ILE A 34 7.63 9.38 3.99
N GLU A 35 8.85 8.99 4.35
CA GLU A 35 10.02 9.17 3.50
C GLU A 35 10.12 8.06 2.42
N LYS A 36 10.89 8.33 1.37
CA LYS A 36 11.18 7.31 0.35
C LYS A 36 11.90 6.12 0.97
N GLY A 37 11.44 4.91 0.65
CA GLY A 37 12.02 3.69 1.19
C GLY A 37 11.73 3.44 2.68
N GLU A 38 10.87 4.23 3.30
CA GLU A 38 10.47 4.03 4.68
C GLU A 38 9.39 2.93 4.80
N PHE A 39 9.47 2.14 5.86
CA PHE A 39 8.43 1.17 6.22
C PHE A 39 7.66 1.70 7.45
N VAL A 40 6.36 1.91 7.30
CA VAL A 40 5.49 2.48 8.33
C VAL A 40 4.27 1.58 8.54
N TYR A 41 3.99 1.24 9.79
CA TYR A 41 2.72 0.61 10.16
C TYR A 41 1.67 1.66 10.51
N LEU A 42 0.44 1.42 10.09
CA LEU A 42 -0.74 2.18 10.49
C LEU A 42 -1.60 1.28 11.38
N VAL A 43 -1.62 1.53 12.67
CA VAL A 43 -2.31 0.67 13.64
C VAL A 43 -3.50 1.37 14.28
N GLY A 44 -4.40 0.59 14.85
CA GLY A 44 -5.58 1.09 15.56
C GLY A 44 -6.73 0.10 15.50
N ARG A 45 -7.73 0.28 16.35
CA ARG A 45 -8.92 -0.57 16.38
C ARG A 45 -9.69 -0.53 15.05
N THR A 46 -10.54 -1.52 14.81
CA THR A 46 -11.48 -1.48 13.68
C THR A 46 -12.34 -0.22 13.80
N GLY A 47 -12.52 0.49 12.68
CA GLY A 47 -13.23 1.77 12.66
C GLY A 47 -12.43 3.01 13.09
N SER A 48 -11.13 2.89 13.44
CA SER A 48 -10.30 4.03 13.84
C SER A 48 -9.87 4.97 12.69
N GLY A 49 -10.30 4.71 11.45
CA GLY A 49 -10.01 5.57 10.30
C GLY A 49 -8.85 5.13 9.41
N LYS A 50 -8.16 4.00 9.68
CA LYS A 50 -7.03 3.50 8.89
C LYS A 50 -7.35 3.36 7.39
N SER A 51 -8.41 2.60 7.06
CA SER A 51 -8.83 2.39 5.67
C SER A 51 -9.32 3.69 5.03
N SER A 52 -9.95 4.59 5.78
CA SER A 52 -10.36 5.91 5.27
C SER A 52 -9.17 6.79 4.95
N LEU A 53 -8.12 6.77 5.78
CA LEU A 53 -6.85 7.45 5.49
C LEU A 53 -6.22 6.88 4.22
N LEU A 54 -6.05 5.55 4.11
CA LEU A 54 -5.52 4.92 2.90
C LEU A 54 -6.32 5.32 1.66
N LYS A 55 -7.67 5.29 1.72
CA LYS A 55 -8.55 5.69 0.63
C LYS A 55 -8.37 7.15 0.22
N THR A 56 -8.10 8.05 1.18
CA THR A 56 -7.79 9.44 0.89
C THR A 56 -6.44 9.56 0.17
N LEU A 57 -5.41 8.80 0.59
CA LEU A 57 -4.07 8.84 -0.04
C LEU A 57 -4.08 8.43 -1.52
N TYR A 58 -4.97 7.49 -1.92
CA TYR A 58 -5.10 7.13 -3.35
C TYR A 58 -6.32 7.78 -4.04
N ALA A 59 -6.83 8.87 -3.48
CA ALA A 59 -7.90 9.70 -4.02
C ALA A 59 -9.20 8.91 -4.34
N ASP A 60 -9.62 8.02 -3.43
CA ASP A 60 -10.93 7.36 -3.44
C ASP A 60 -11.92 8.09 -2.50
N LEU A 61 -11.40 8.65 -1.40
CA LEU A 61 -12.14 9.58 -0.55
C LEU A 61 -11.60 11.01 -0.78
N PRO A 62 -12.48 12.01 -0.93
CA PRO A 62 -12.06 13.38 -1.14
C PRO A 62 -11.46 13.98 0.14
N LEU A 63 -10.36 14.70 0.02
CA LEU A 63 -9.79 15.51 1.09
C LEU A 63 -10.54 16.86 1.14
N ARG A 64 -11.13 17.19 2.31
CA ARG A 64 -11.90 18.44 2.50
C ARG A 64 -11.13 19.50 3.28
N LEU A 65 -10.34 19.11 4.27
CA LEU A 65 -9.57 20.02 5.15
C LEU A 65 -8.13 19.56 5.25
N GLY A 66 -7.20 20.53 5.32
CA GLY A 66 -5.77 20.32 5.36
C GLY A 66 -5.17 20.07 3.99
N ASP A 67 -3.93 19.65 3.94
CA ASP A 67 -3.20 19.35 2.72
C ASP A 67 -2.55 17.96 2.78
N ILE A 68 -2.65 17.24 1.68
CA ILE A 68 -1.99 15.92 1.52
C ILE A 68 -1.33 15.92 0.14
N ASP A 69 -0.01 15.66 0.13
CA ASP A 69 0.74 15.39 -1.09
C ASP A 69 1.16 13.92 -1.09
N VAL A 70 0.93 13.23 -2.20
CA VAL A 70 1.32 11.83 -2.41
C VAL A 70 2.02 11.71 -3.75
N CYS A 71 3.27 11.26 -3.77
CA CYS A 71 4.07 11.13 -4.99
C CYS A 71 4.05 12.39 -5.87
N ASN A 72 4.13 13.58 -5.25
CA ASN A 72 4.06 14.92 -5.87
C ASN A 72 2.68 15.27 -6.47
N PHE A 73 1.60 14.60 -6.06
CA PHE A 73 0.23 15.01 -6.37
C PHE A 73 -0.43 15.59 -5.11
N ASN A 74 -0.99 16.79 -5.23
CA ASN A 74 -1.80 17.37 -4.16
C ASN A 74 -3.21 16.79 -4.20
N ILE A 75 -3.58 16.05 -3.15
CA ILE A 75 -4.85 15.31 -3.09
C ILE A 75 -6.07 16.23 -2.97
N ARG A 76 -5.92 17.37 -2.27
CA ARG A 76 -7.04 18.33 -2.08
C ARG A 76 -7.55 18.90 -3.38
N GLY A 77 -6.64 19.18 -4.31
CA GLY A 77 -6.97 19.79 -5.60
C GLY A 77 -6.93 18.83 -6.78
N ILE A 78 -6.79 17.53 -6.55
CA ILE A 78 -6.59 16.56 -7.63
C ILE A 78 -7.77 16.50 -8.58
N LYS A 79 -7.49 16.63 -9.87
CA LYS A 79 -8.51 16.55 -10.92
C LYS A 79 -8.80 15.08 -11.28
N PRO A 80 -10.03 14.74 -11.75
CA PRO A 80 -10.37 13.37 -12.14
C PRO A 80 -9.39 12.75 -13.14
N GLY A 81 -8.82 13.54 -14.07
CA GLY A 81 -7.83 13.06 -15.04
C GLY A 81 -6.44 12.78 -14.44
N GLU A 82 -6.13 13.30 -13.27
CA GLU A 82 -4.84 13.09 -12.58
C GLU A 82 -4.86 11.86 -11.69
N ILE A 83 -6.05 11.44 -11.20
CA ILE A 83 -6.20 10.27 -10.32
C ILE A 83 -5.58 9.00 -10.93
N PRO A 84 -5.79 8.65 -12.20
CA PRO A 84 -5.11 7.50 -12.81
C PRO A 84 -3.59 7.65 -12.84
N LEU A 85 -3.05 8.87 -12.96
CA LEU A 85 -1.62 9.14 -12.96
C LEU A 85 -1.03 8.96 -11.55
N LEU A 86 -1.71 9.47 -10.52
CA LEU A 86 -1.38 9.21 -9.13
C LEU A 86 -1.36 7.69 -8.87
N ARG A 87 -2.46 6.98 -9.17
CA ARG A 87 -2.62 5.55 -8.87
C ARG A 87 -1.59 4.67 -9.58
N ARG A 88 -1.01 5.10 -10.71
CA ARG A 88 0.13 4.41 -11.33
C ARG A 88 1.41 4.48 -10.52
N ARG A 89 1.56 5.50 -9.65
CA ARG A 89 2.72 5.64 -8.77
C ARG A 89 2.56 4.91 -7.45
N LEU A 90 1.38 4.33 -7.22
CA LEU A 90 1.03 3.61 -6.00
C LEU A 90 0.84 2.12 -6.30
N GLY A 91 1.26 1.28 -5.38
CA GLY A 91 0.84 -0.11 -5.33
C GLY A 91 -0.22 -0.26 -4.25
N ILE A 92 -1.47 -0.57 -4.63
CA ILE A 92 -2.58 -0.68 -3.69
C ILE A 92 -2.88 -2.16 -3.46
N ILE A 93 -2.89 -2.56 -2.19
CA ILE A 93 -3.13 -3.93 -1.75
C ILE A 93 -4.31 -3.89 -0.76
N PHE A 94 -5.42 -4.49 -1.17
CA PHE A 94 -6.64 -4.57 -0.36
C PHE A 94 -6.65 -5.81 0.51
N GLN A 95 -7.45 -5.79 1.57
CA GLN A 95 -7.67 -6.94 2.46
C GLN A 95 -8.23 -8.15 1.69
N ASP A 96 -9.17 -7.91 0.77
CA ASP A 96 -9.67 -8.92 -0.15
C ASP A 96 -8.76 -8.96 -1.38
N PHE A 97 -8.46 -10.14 -1.90
CA PHE A 97 -7.51 -10.30 -3.00
C PHE A 97 -7.92 -9.54 -4.27
N GLN A 98 -9.22 -9.37 -4.52
CA GLN A 98 -9.78 -8.67 -5.68
C GLN A 98 -9.13 -9.12 -6.99
N LEU A 99 -8.94 -10.43 -7.16
CA LEU A 99 -8.52 -11.06 -8.40
C LEU A 99 -9.75 -11.38 -9.23
N PHE A 100 -9.63 -11.24 -10.55
CA PHE A 100 -10.65 -11.70 -11.49
C PHE A 100 -10.65 -13.22 -11.53
N ASN A 101 -11.72 -13.85 -11.08
CA ASN A 101 -11.82 -15.31 -10.98
C ASN A 101 -12.05 -16.00 -12.32
N ASP A 102 -12.44 -15.25 -13.34
CA ASP A 102 -12.65 -15.69 -14.73
C ASP A 102 -11.38 -15.60 -15.59
N ARG A 103 -10.25 -15.22 -14.99
CA ARG A 103 -8.97 -15.01 -15.67
C ARG A 103 -7.82 -15.68 -14.94
N SER A 104 -6.84 -16.13 -15.70
CA SER A 104 -5.59 -16.66 -15.15
C SER A 104 -4.80 -15.55 -14.41
N VAL A 105 -3.80 -15.96 -13.63
CA VAL A 105 -2.88 -15.04 -12.97
C VAL A 105 -2.24 -14.08 -13.98
N GLY A 106 -1.70 -14.60 -15.08
CA GLY A 106 -1.09 -13.77 -16.12
C GLY A 106 -2.08 -12.78 -16.74
N GLU A 107 -3.32 -13.19 -16.99
CA GLU A 107 -4.37 -12.31 -17.53
C GLU A 107 -4.79 -11.25 -16.53
N ASN A 108 -4.81 -11.54 -15.23
CA ASN A 108 -5.01 -10.55 -14.16
C ASN A 108 -3.94 -9.46 -14.21
N LEU A 109 -2.66 -9.83 -14.33
CA LEU A 109 -1.54 -8.90 -14.42
C LEU A 109 -1.56 -8.10 -15.73
N MET A 110 -1.79 -8.78 -16.86
CA MET A 110 -1.89 -8.15 -18.18
C MET A 110 -3.03 -7.14 -18.26
N PHE A 111 -4.16 -7.41 -17.60
CA PHE A 111 -5.29 -6.48 -17.53
C PHE A 111 -4.89 -5.15 -16.89
N VAL A 112 -4.21 -5.19 -15.75
CA VAL A 112 -3.77 -3.97 -15.05
C VAL A 112 -2.77 -3.18 -15.90
N MET A 113 -1.80 -3.83 -16.52
CA MET A 113 -0.84 -3.15 -17.39
C MET A 113 -1.53 -2.47 -18.56
N LYS A 114 -2.47 -3.14 -19.25
CA LYS A 114 -3.27 -2.53 -20.33
C LYS A 114 -4.07 -1.32 -19.82
N ALA A 115 -4.74 -1.45 -18.68
CA ALA A 115 -5.51 -0.37 -18.07
C ALA A 115 -4.64 0.83 -17.67
N THR A 116 -3.38 0.60 -17.33
CA THR A 116 -2.42 1.64 -16.99
C THR A 116 -1.59 2.15 -18.19
N GLY A 117 -1.95 1.74 -19.41
CA GLY A 117 -1.43 2.33 -20.66
C GLY A 117 -0.26 1.60 -21.29
N TRP A 118 0.11 0.41 -20.82
CA TRP A 118 1.08 -0.43 -21.49
C TRP A 118 0.52 -0.91 -22.84
N ARG A 119 1.36 -0.92 -23.88
CA ARG A 119 0.96 -1.30 -25.24
C ARG A 119 1.77 -2.46 -25.80
N ASP A 120 2.99 -2.65 -25.31
CA ASP A 120 3.92 -3.67 -25.80
C ASP A 120 3.67 -5.01 -25.08
N ASN A 121 3.11 -5.97 -25.79
CA ASN A 121 2.80 -7.29 -25.23
C ASN A 121 4.05 -8.07 -24.80
N VAL A 122 5.21 -7.85 -25.42
CA VAL A 122 6.47 -8.53 -25.07
C VAL A 122 6.97 -7.99 -23.73
N LYS A 123 7.00 -6.68 -23.59
CA LYS A 123 7.39 -6.01 -22.32
C LYS A 123 6.41 -6.36 -21.20
N MET A 124 5.11 -6.41 -21.47
CA MET A 124 4.11 -6.79 -20.45
C MET A 124 4.31 -8.22 -19.96
N ARG A 125 4.59 -9.20 -20.86
CA ARG A 125 4.88 -10.57 -20.44
C ARG A 125 6.17 -10.67 -19.63
N ALA A 126 7.22 -9.98 -20.06
CA ALA A 126 8.48 -9.93 -19.32
C ALA A 126 8.25 -9.36 -17.92
N ARG A 127 7.52 -8.25 -17.80
CA ARG A 127 7.20 -7.63 -16.50
C ARG A 127 6.33 -8.52 -15.63
N SER A 128 5.32 -9.18 -16.20
CA SER A 128 4.49 -10.15 -15.48
C SER A 128 5.34 -11.26 -14.86
N SER A 129 6.23 -11.86 -15.65
CA SER A 129 7.14 -12.91 -15.19
C SER A 129 8.10 -12.42 -14.11
N GLU A 130 8.66 -11.22 -14.28
CA GLU A 130 9.56 -10.59 -13.32
C GLU A 130 8.90 -10.41 -11.94
N VAL A 131 7.72 -9.75 -11.89
CA VAL A 131 7.04 -9.50 -10.61
C VAL A 131 6.56 -10.80 -9.95
N LEU A 132 6.17 -11.82 -10.74
CA LEU A 132 5.85 -13.14 -10.19
C LEU A 132 7.07 -13.82 -9.59
N MET A 133 8.24 -13.71 -10.19
CA MET A 133 9.50 -14.22 -9.62
C MET A 133 9.86 -13.48 -8.33
N GLN A 134 9.70 -12.15 -8.28
CA GLN A 134 9.97 -11.34 -7.09
C GLN A 134 9.17 -11.80 -5.86
N VAL A 135 7.95 -12.31 -6.06
CA VAL A 135 7.10 -12.83 -4.98
C VAL A 135 7.18 -14.36 -4.82
N GLY A 136 8.12 -15.02 -5.53
CA GLY A 136 8.33 -16.47 -5.44
C GLY A 136 7.26 -17.32 -6.13
N LEU A 137 6.64 -16.83 -7.22
CA LEU A 137 5.57 -17.48 -7.96
C LEU A 137 5.88 -17.65 -9.46
N GLY A 138 7.12 -17.99 -9.82
CA GLY A 138 7.56 -18.05 -11.23
C GLY A 138 6.82 -19.05 -12.15
N SER A 139 5.98 -19.94 -11.61
CA SER A 139 5.32 -21.01 -12.40
C SER A 139 3.80 -20.96 -12.41
N VAL A 140 3.16 -19.92 -11.84
CA VAL A 140 1.69 -19.88 -11.67
C VAL A 140 0.94 -19.06 -12.72
N GLU A 141 1.61 -18.50 -13.71
CA GLU A 141 1.05 -17.55 -14.68
C GLU A 141 -0.23 -18.08 -15.37
N LYS A 142 -0.28 -19.39 -15.64
CA LYS A 142 -1.42 -20.05 -16.31
C LYS A 142 -2.51 -20.52 -15.33
N LYS A 143 -2.26 -20.51 -14.03
CA LYS A 143 -3.24 -20.93 -13.02
C LYS A 143 -4.35 -19.90 -12.87
N MET A 144 -5.55 -20.39 -12.53
CA MET A 144 -6.69 -19.57 -12.14
C MET A 144 -6.57 -19.25 -10.64
N PRO A 145 -7.12 -18.11 -10.14
CA PRO A 145 -7.06 -17.74 -8.73
C PRO A 145 -7.56 -18.84 -7.77
N HIS A 146 -8.63 -19.55 -8.12
CA HIS A 146 -9.18 -20.64 -7.30
C HIS A 146 -8.27 -21.87 -7.17
N GLN A 147 -7.23 -21.98 -7.99
CA GLN A 147 -6.22 -23.04 -7.93
C GLN A 147 -5.03 -22.69 -7.03
N LEU A 148 -5.06 -21.50 -6.42
CA LEU A 148 -4.01 -20.98 -5.56
C LEU A 148 -4.46 -21.02 -4.09
N SER A 149 -3.53 -21.30 -3.18
CA SER A 149 -3.74 -21.07 -1.75
C SER A 149 -3.92 -19.58 -1.45
N GLY A 150 -4.49 -19.24 -0.29
CA GLY A 150 -4.65 -17.84 0.13
C GLY A 150 -3.32 -17.06 0.13
N GLY A 151 -2.25 -17.68 0.60
CA GLY A 151 -0.92 -17.08 0.58
C GLY A 151 -0.36 -16.87 -0.83
N GLU A 152 -0.62 -17.79 -1.78
CA GLU A 152 -0.25 -17.60 -3.19
C GLU A 152 -1.09 -16.50 -3.83
N GLN A 153 -2.40 -16.43 -3.55
CA GLN A 153 -3.26 -15.34 -4.04
C GLN A 153 -2.76 -13.98 -3.53
N GLN A 154 -2.38 -13.89 -2.25
CA GLN A 154 -1.82 -12.65 -1.69
C GLN A 154 -0.51 -12.27 -2.37
N ARG A 155 0.37 -13.22 -2.68
CA ARG A 155 1.59 -12.97 -3.45
C ARG A 155 1.29 -12.46 -4.86
N VAL A 156 0.25 -12.98 -5.53
CA VAL A 156 -0.20 -12.46 -6.84
C VAL A 156 -0.70 -11.03 -6.71
N VAL A 157 -1.44 -10.69 -5.64
CA VAL A 157 -1.90 -9.31 -5.37
C VAL A 157 -0.71 -8.37 -5.17
N ILE A 158 0.32 -8.80 -4.44
CA ILE A 158 1.55 -8.02 -4.28
C ILE A 158 2.25 -7.85 -5.62
N ALA A 159 2.42 -8.92 -6.42
CA ALA A 159 2.99 -8.85 -7.76
C ALA A 159 2.23 -7.86 -8.66
N ARG A 160 0.89 -7.87 -8.60
CA ARG A 160 0.03 -6.92 -9.30
C ARG A 160 0.31 -5.47 -8.90
N ALA A 161 0.52 -5.22 -7.60
CA ALA A 161 0.83 -3.89 -7.09
C ALA A 161 2.20 -3.38 -7.56
N LEU A 162 3.15 -4.27 -7.87
CA LEU A 162 4.51 -3.92 -8.32
C LEU A 162 4.63 -3.62 -9.81
N LEU A 163 3.60 -3.89 -10.63
CA LEU A 163 3.68 -3.82 -12.10
C LEU A 163 4.19 -2.48 -12.63
N ASN A 164 3.75 -1.37 -12.05
CA ASN A 164 4.11 -0.02 -12.47
C ASN A 164 5.28 0.60 -11.67
N GLU A 165 6.09 -0.20 -10.98
CA GLU A 165 7.24 0.27 -10.18
C GLU A 165 6.83 1.38 -9.19
N PRO A 166 5.92 1.08 -8.26
CA PRO A 166 5.34 2.10 -7.38
C PRO A 166 6.39 2.73 -6.46
N GLN A 167 6.21 4.01 -6.14
CA GLN A 167 7.03 4.70 -5.15
C GLN A 167 6.67 4.31 -3.72
N ILE A 168 5.41 3.91 -3.50
CA ILE A 168 4.90 3.44 -2.20
C ILE A 168 3.87 2.33 -2.39
N LEU A 169 3.88 1.35 -1.50
CA LEU A 169 2.82 0.36 -1.32
C LEU A 169 1.88 0.83 -0.21
N LEU A 170 0.59 0.92 -0.51
CA LEU A 170 -0.49 1.14 0.45
C LEU A 170 -1.22 -0.18 0.67
N ALA A 171 -1.02 -0.81 1.82
CA ALA A 171 -1.57 -2.12 2.12
C ALA A 171 -2.58 -2.03 3.26
N ASP A 172 -3.81 -2.49 3.01
CA ASP A 172 -4.86 -2.56 4.03
C ASP A 172 -5.05 -4.01 4.46
N GLU A 173 -4.59 -4.34 5.69
CA GLU A 173 -4.65 -5.67 6.32
C GLU A 173 -4.16 -6.83 5.41
N PRO A 174 -2.97 -6.74 4.79
CA PRO A 174 -2.54 -7.67 3.76
C PRO A 174 -2.31 -9.11 4.26
N THR A 175 -2.34 -9.33 5.56
CA THR A 175 -2.14 -10.63 6.21
C THR A 175 -3.33 -11.07 7.07
N GLY A 176 -4.41 -10.26 7.12
CA GLY A 176 -5.52 -10.47 8.04
C GLY A 176 -6.29 -11.79 7.86
N ASN A 177 -6.28 -12.35 6.65
CA ASN A 177 -6.97 -13.61 6.32
C ASN A 177 -6.01 -14.81 6.18
N LEU A 178 -4.76 -14.68 6.66
CA LEU A 178 -3.71 -15.69 6.50
C LEU A 178 -3.26 -16.23 7.86
N ASP A 179 -2.82 -17.49 7.89
CA ASP A 179 -2.23 -18.06 9.09
C ASP A 179 -0.88 -17.36 9.43
N PRO A 180 -0.40 -17.48 10.69
CA PRO A 180 0.80 -16.78 11.15
C PRO A 180 2.08 -17.12 10.40
N GLU A 181 2.22 -18.35 9.90
CA GLU A 181 3.41 -18.80 9.17
C GLU A 181 3.44 -18.16 7.78
N VAL A 182 2.32 -18.22 7.06
CA VAL A 182 2.16 -17.58 5.74
C VAL A 182 2.30 -16.07 5.85
N SER A 183 1.71 -15.45 6.89
CA SER A 183 1.84 -14.02 7.19
C SER A 183 3.31 -13.60 7.34
N GLY A 184 4.12 -14.41 8.06
CA GLY A 184 5.56 -14.17 8.15
C GLY A 184 6.28 -14.21 6.79
N GLY A 185 5.86 -15.11 5.90
CA GLY A 185 6.38 -15.18 4.53
C GLY A 185 6.01 -13.94 3.70
N ILE A 186 4.79 -13.45 3.81
CA ILE A 186 4.33 -12.21 3.17
C ILE A 186 5.11 -11.00 3.69
N MET A 187 5.34 -10.90 5.00
CA MET A 187 6.13 -9.79 5.58
C MET A 187 7.56 -9.75 5.05
N LYS A 188 8.21 -10.91 4.84
CA LYS A 188 9.53 -10.96 4.23
C LYS A 188 9.53 -10.40 2.80
N ILE A 189 8.47 -10.66 2.01
CA ILE A 189 8.34 -10.08 0.67
C ILE A 189 8.22 -8.56 0.76
N PHE A 190 7.39 -8.01 1.66
CA PHE A 190 7.31 -6.56 1.86
C PHE A 190 8.66 -5.96 2.26
N GLN A 191 9.42 -6.60 3.16
CA GLN A 191 10.76 -6.15 3.52
C GLN A 191 11.74 -6.18 2.35
N GLN A 192 11.68 -7.19 1.48
CA GLN A 192 12.51 -7.27 0.28
C GLN A 192 12.18 -6.13 -0.68
N ILE A 193 10.90 -5.86 -0.93
CA ILE A 193 10.44 -4.75 -1.76
C ILE A 193 10.89 -3.41 -1.15
N ASN A 194 10.74 -3.23 0.14
CA ASN A 194 11.14 -2.00 0.83
C ASN A 194 12.66 -1.75 0.71
N LYS A 195 13.48 -2.79 0.83
CA LYS A 195 14.95 -2.70 0.65
C LYS A 195 15.36 -2.23 -0.75
N THR A 196 14.51 -2.36 -1.77
CA THR A 196 14.77 -1.83 -3.11
C THR A 196 14.40 -0.35 -3.26
N GLY A 197 13.95 0.30 -2.17
CA GLY A 197 13.65 1.74 -2.13
C GLY A 197 12.16 2.09 -2.24
N THR A 198 11.27 1.10 -2.39
CA THR A 198 9.83 1.34 -2.36
C THR A 198 9.37 1.57 -0.92
N ALA A 199 8.70 2.68 -0.64
CA ALA A 199 8.11 2.92 0.68
C ALA A 199 6.92 1.97 0.92
N VAL A 200 6.59 1.72 2.19
CA VAL A 200 5.44 0.88 2.58
C VAL A 200 4.66 1.54 3.70
N LEU A 201 3.37 1.74 3.49
CA LEU A 201 2.40 2.06 4.54
C LEU A 201 1.43 0.89 4.67
N MET A 202 1.52 0.17 5.78
CA MET A 202 0.75 -1.04 6.03
C MET A 202 -0.21 -0.85 7.19
N ALA A 203 -1.51 -0.81 6.92
CA ALA A 203 -2.52 -0.91 7.96
C ALA A 203 -2.60 -2.35 8.47
N THR A 204 -2.52 -2.51 9.78
CA THR A 204 -2.66 -3.81 10.43
C THR A 204 -3.09 -3.67 11.89
N HIS A 205 -3.76 -4.69 12.41
CA HIS A 205 -4.07 -4.84 13.83
C HIS A 205 -3.22 -5.94 14.49
N SER A 206 -2.34 -6.62 13.75
CA SER A 206 -1.49 -7.70 14.26
C SER A 206 -0.23 -7.16 14.94
N TYR A 207 -0.30 -6.93 16.24
CA TYR A 207 0.85 -6.50 17.05
C TYR A 207 1.97 -7.55 17.10
N GLY A 208 1.63 -8.83 16.97
CA GLY A 208 2.59 -9.92 16.89
C GLY A 208 3.52 -9.80 15.68
N LEU A 209 2.97 -9.39 14.52
CA LEU A 209 3.77 -9.12 13.31
C LEU A 209 4.68 -7.91 13.50
N ILE A 210 4.17 -6.83 14.12
CA ILE A 210 4.96 -5.61 14.36
C ILE A 210 6.14 -5.90 15.30
N LYS A 211 5.93 -6.71 16.35
CA LYS A 211 7.02 -7.14 17.24
C LYS A 211 8.09 -7.96 16.51
N LYS A 212 7.66 -8.83 15.58
CA LYS A 212 8.57 -9.68 14.80
C LYS A 212 9.30 -8.91 13.68
N PHE A 213 8.67 -7.88 13.13
CA PHE A 213 9.17 -7.06 12.04
C PHE A 213 9.08 -5.58 12.42
N PRO A 214 9.91 -5.08 13.35
CA PRO A 214 9.77 -3.73 13.89
C PRO A 214 10.04 -2.66 12.82
N ALA A 215 9.18 -1.63 12.83
CA ALA A 215 9.30 -0.43 12.02
C ALA A 215 8.55 0.73 12.70
N ARG A 216 8.61 1.94 12.14
CA ARG A 216 7.85 3.11 12.62
C ARG A 216 6.36 2.82 12.62
N VAL A 217 5.65 3.33 13.61
CA VAL A 217 4.22 3.10 13.82
C VAL A 217 3.48 4.44 13.91
N LEU A 218 2.44 4.56 13.10
CA LEU A 218 1.40 5.58 13.20
C LEU A 218 0.17 4.94 13.85
N LYS A 219 -0.20 5.38 15.06
CA LYS A 219 -1.35 4.85 15.81
C LYS A 219 -2.57 5.74 15.64
N CYS A 220 -3.64 5.21 15.04
CA CYS A 220 -4.94 5.86 14.94
C CYS A 220 -5.76 5.55 16.19
N GLU A 221 -6.00 6.56 17.03
CA GLU A 221 -6.77 6.44 18.27
C GLU A 221 -7.52 7.73 18.54
N GLU A 222 -8.81 7.61 18.94
CA GLU A 222 -9.67 8.75 19.29
C GLU A 222 -9.69 9.90 18.25
N GLY A 223 -9.68 9.55 16.98
CA GLY A 223 -9.70 10.50 15.87
C GLY A 223 -8.37 11.23 15.61
N LYS A 224 -7.28 10.79 16.22
CA LYS A 224 -5.92 11.35 16.06
C LYS A 224 -4.96 10.30 15.51
N VAL A 225 -3.82 10.76 15.04
CA VAL A 225 -2.68 9.91 14.68
C VAL A 225 -1.51 10.26 15.59
N MET A 226 -0.99 9.28 16.31
CA MET A 226 0.22 9.39 17.13
C MET A 226 1.37 8.70 16.39
N ASP A 227 2.53 9.34 16.41
CA ASP A 227 3.71 8.87 15.71
C ASP A 227 4.76 8.35 16.69
N SER A 228 5.21 7.10 16.53
CA SER A 228 6.25 6.50 17.36
C SER A 228 7.63 7.17 17.20
N ALA A 229 7.85 7.94 16.13
CA ALA A 229 9.07 8.70 15.93
C ALA A 229 9.10 9.99 16.79
N GLU A 230 7.93 10.57 17.09
CA GLU A 230 7.81 11.78 17.90
C GLU A 230 7.71 11.46 19.39
N ALA A 231 6.90 10.45 19.75
CA ALA A 231 6.69 10.01 21.12
C ALA A 231 6.57 8.48 21.17
N PRO A 232 7.50 7.78 21.82
CA PRO A 232 7.37 6.34 22.04
C PRO A 232 6.10 6.04 22.82
N PHE A 233 5.30 5.10 22.32
CA PHE A 233 4.12 4.59 23.03
C PHE A 233 4.18 3.06 23.08
N GLU A 234 3.63 2.50 24.15
CA GLU A 234 3.52 1.04 24.25
C GLU A 234 2.49 0.53 23.23
N LEU A 235 2.93 -0.37 22.36
CA LEU A 235 2.00 -1.17 21.58
C LEU A 235 1.27 -2.07 22.55
N MET A 236 -0.05 -1.86 22.72
CA MET A 236 -0.85 -2.72 23.60
C MET A 236 -0.65 -4.18 23.21
N THR A 237 -0.38 -5.02 24.20
CA THR A 237 -0.45 -6.47 24.03
C THR A 237 -1.90 -6.84 23.76
N GLU A 238 -2.13 -7.64 22.72
CA GLU A 238 -3.43 -8.29 22.47
C GLU A 238 -3.91 -8.94 23.78
N PHE A 239 -5.14 -8.62 24.15
CA PHE A 239 -5.85 -9.33 25.20
C PHE A 239 -6.44 -10.62 24.65
#